data_c175a6395550d44dcedee997c3316cdf
#
_entry.id   c175a6395550d44dcedee997c3316cdf
#
_cell.length_a   1.000
_cell.length_b   1.000
_cell.length_c   1.000
_cell.angle_alpha   90.00
_cell.angle_beta   90.00
_cell.angle_gamma   90.00
#
_symmetry.space_group_name_H-M   'P 1'
#
loop_
_entity.id
_entity.type
_entity.pdbx_description
1 polymer ?
#
loop_
_entity_poly.entity_id
_entity_poly.type
_entity_poly.pdbx_seq_one_letter_code
_entity_poly.pdbx_strand_id
1 'polypeptide(L)' 'MARIDRPVGYRVDLIEYERGWGSKVDETIYFDNEAEAREYVRAFNAKNTETRVPDWYMIADYRGRI' A
#
# COMPACT_ATOMS: atom_id res chain seq x y z
N MET A 1 0.12 -5.31 14.34
CA MET A 1 -0.86 -4.63 13.47
C MET A 1 -1.84 -5.65 12.91
N ALA A 2 -3.13 -5.44 13.13
CA ALA A 2 -4.13 -6.38 12.69
C ALA A 2 -4.50 -6.11 11.22
N ARG A 3 -4.52 -7.17 10.44
CA ARG A 3 -4.96 -7.10 9.04
C ARG A 3 -6.39 -7.58 8.96
N ILE A 4 -7.24 -6.81 8.28
CA ILE A 4 -8.66 -7.11 8.15
C ILE A 4 -8.95 -7.42 6.70
N ASP A 5 -9.65 -8.54 6.45
CA ASP A 5 -9.89 -9.02 5.09
C ASP A 5 -11.19 -8.51 4.46
N ARG A 6 -11.96 -7.71 5.17
CA ARG A 6 -13.21 -7.17 4.66
C ARG A 6 -13.22 -5.64 4.76
N PRO A 7 -14.04 -4.95 3.93
CA PRO A 7 -14.08 -3.50 3.93
C PRO A 7 -14.56 -2.93 5.26
N VAL A 8 -13.64 -2.42 6.06
CA VAL A 8 -13.94 -1.72 7.31
C VAL A 8 -12.95 -0.58 7.49
N GLY A 9 -13.41 0.51 8.06
CA GLY A 9 -12.55 1.60 8.50
C GLY A 9 -11.77 2.29 7.40
N TYR A 10 -10.51 1.94 7.24
CA TYR A 10 -9.56 2.65 6.37
C TYR A 10 -8.90 1.70 5.40
N ARG A 11 -8.81 2.13 4.14
CA ARG A 11 -8.33 1.28 3.05
C ARG A 11 -6.92 1.67 2.63
N VAL A 12 -6.07 0.66 2.42
CA VAL A 12 -4.74 0.80 1.84
C VAL A 12 -4.63 -0.16 0.67
N ASP A 13 -4.25 0.36 -0.48
CA ASP A 13 -4.01 -0.47 -1.66
C ASP A 13 -2.50 -0.68 -1.81
N LEU A 14 -2.11 -1.92 -2.09
CA LEU A 14 -0.75 -2.24 -2.49
C LEU A 14 -0.73 -2.28 -4.00
N ILE A 15 -0.02 -1.35 -4.61
CA ILE A 15 -0.01 -1.16 -6.06
C ILE A 15 1.31 -1.65 -6.61
N GLU A 16 1.23 -2.56 -7.58
CA GLU A 16 2.37 -3.10 -8.29
C GLU A 16 2.62 -2.26 -9.52
N TYR A 17 3.88 -1.83 -9.69
CA TYR A 17 4.32 -1.12 -10.88
C TYR A 17 5.32 -1.98 -11.63
N GLU A 18 5.11 -2.13 -12.92
CA GLU A 18 6.01 -2.89 -13.77
C GLU A 18 6.35 -2.07 -14.99
N ARG A 19 7.65 -1.91 -15.22
CA ARG A 19 8.17 -1.08 -16.31
C ARG A 19 7.65 -1.58 -17.64
N GLY A 20 6.99 -0.69 -18.40
CA GLY A 20 6.42 -1.02 -19.69
C GLY A 20 5.02 -1.60 -19.63
N TRP A 21 4.53 -1.94 -18.45
CA TRP A 21 3.22 -2.56 -18.28
C TRP A 21 2.22 -1.71 -17.48
N GLY A 22 2.69 -0.66 -16.81
CA GLY A 22 1.84 0.20 -16.02
C GLY A 22 1.71 -0.26 -14.58
N SER A 23 0.51 -0.12 -14.04
CA SER A 23 0.28 -0.44 -12.62
C SER A 23 -1.03 -1.17 -12.43
N LYS A 24 -1.12 -1.92 -11.32
CA LYS A 24 -2.36 -2.58 -10.93
C LYS A 24 -2.39 -2.72 -9.41
N VAL A 25 -3.59 -2.77 -8.86
CA VAL A 25 -3.77 -3.06 -7.43
C VAL A 25 -3.57 -4.56 -7.24
N ASP A 26 -2.53 -4.91 -6.49
CA ASP A 26 -2.20 -6.30 -6.22
C ASP A 26 -2.99 -6.83 -5.02
N GLU A 27 -3.16 -5.99 -4.00
CA GLU A 27 -3.84 -6.38 -2.77
C GLU A 27 -4.43 -5.15 -2.11
N THR A 28 -5.55 -5.32 -1.41
CA THR A 28 -6.16 -4.28 -0.61
C THR A 28 -6.21 -4.74 0.84
N ILE A 29 -5.79 -3.85 1.74
CA ILE A 29 -5.75 -4.12 3.18
C ILE A 29 -6.61 -3.08 3.88
N TYR A 30 -7.35 -3.51 4.89
CA TYR A 30 -8.20 -2.63 5.68
C TYR A 30 -7.72 -2.56 7.12
N PHE A 31 -7.88 -1.38 7.70
CA PHE A 31 -7.52 -1.13 9.11
C PHE A 31 -8.71 -0.47 9.79
N ASP A 32 -8.89 -0.73 11.06
CA ASP A 32 -9.95 -0.08 11.85
C ASP A 32 -9.49 1.23 12.48
N ASN A 33 -8.25 1.63 12.24
CA ASN A 33 -7.63 2.81 12.84
C ASN A 33 -6.82 3.54 11.78
N GLU A 34 -7.09 4.84 11.61
CA GLU A 34 -6.38 5.65 10.60
C GLU A 34 -4.88 5.70 10.86
N ALA A 35 -4.49 5.85 12.12
CA ALA A 35 -3.07 5.93 12.45
C ALA A 35 -2.32 4.65 12.06
N GLU A 36 -2.94 3.50 12.25
CA GLU A 36 -2.34 2.23 11.83
C GLU A 36 -2.23 2.13 10.33
N ALA A 37 -3.26 2.58 9.59
CA ALA A 37 -3.24 2.55 8.13
C ALA A 37 -2.12 3.44 7.60
N ARG A 38 -2.00 4.65 8.12
CA ARG A 38 -0.96 5.59 7.69
C ARG A 38 0.43 5.10 8.04
N GLU A 39 0.60 4.51 9.22
CA GLU A 39 1.88 3.96 9.65
C GLU A 39 2.29 2.77 8.78
N TYR A 40 1.33 1.94 8.40
CA TYR A 40 1.59 0.84 7.49
C TYR A 40 2.12 1.36 6.14
N VAL A 41 1.44 2.37 5.59
CA VAL A 41 1.85 2.98 4.33
C VAL A 41 3.26 3.55 4.43
N ARG A 42 3.53 4.29 5.50
CA ARG A 42 4.84 4.89 5.71
C ARG A 42 5.94 3.83 5.80
N ALA A 43 5.71 2.80 6.60
CA ALA A 43 6.70 1.74 6.80
C ALA A 43 6.91 0.92 5.52
N PHE A 44 5.83 0.64 4.81
CA PHE A 44 5.91 -0.10 3.56
C PHE A 44 6.72 0.67 2.52
N ASN A 45 6.40 1.94 2.35
CA ASN A 45 7.05 2.77 1.34
C ASN A 45 8.48 3.14 1.71
N ALA A 46 8.83 3.11 2.98
CA ALA A 46 10.20 3.37 3.42
C ALA A 46 11.19 2.33 2.87
N LYS A 47 10.70 1.15 2.50
CA LYS A 47 11.53 0.12 1.90
C LYS A 47 11.89 0.44 0.45
N ASN A 48 11.23 1.43 -0.14
CA ASN A 48 11.44 1.82 -1.53
C ASN A 48 12.33 3.07 -1.63
N THR A 49 13.32 3.18 -0.77
CA THR A 49 14.20 4.36 -0.71
C THR A 49 15.46 4.22 -1.56
N GLU A 50 15.50 3.24 -2.45
CA GLU A 50 16.67 3.01 -3.27
C GLU A 50 16.85 4.13 -4.29
N THR A 51 18.10 4.41 -4.62
CA THR A 51 18.45 5.46 -5.58
C THR A 51 18.16 5.06 -7.01
N ARG A 52 17.93 3.77 -7.24
CA ARG A 52 17.66 3.23 -8.56
C ARG A 52 16.27 2.60 -8.57
N VAL A 53 15.46 2.98 -9.56
CA VAL A 53 14.11 2.44 -9.70
C VAL A 53 14.20 1.07 -10.38
N PRO A 54 13.76 0.00 -9.73
CA PRO A 54 13.76 -1.33 -10.34
C PRO A 54 12.69 -1.41 -11.44
N ASP A 55 12.80 -2.44 -12.29
CA ASP A 55 11.80 -2.68 -13.34
C ASP A 55 10.44 -3.07 -12.75
N TRP A 56 10.44 -3.56 -11.52
CA TRP A 56 9.25 -3.96 -10.81
C TRP A 56 9.37 -3.52 -9.35
N TYR A 57 8.31 -2.90 -8.84
CA TYR A 57 8.26 -2.49 -7.43
C TYR A 57 6.81 -2.34 -6.99
N MET A 58 6.61 -2.28 -5.67
CA MET A 58 5.30 -2.08 -5.09
C MET A 58 5.31 -0.88 -4.15
N ILE A 59 4.20 -0.16 -4.11
CA ILE A 59 3.98 0.90 -3.14
C ILE A 59 2.68 0.66 -2.40
N ALA A 60 2.56 1.23 -1.22
CA ALA A 60 1.30 1.28 -0.48
C ALA A 60 0.69 2.65 -0.68
N ASP A 61 -0.60 2.69 -0.95
CA ASP A 61 -1.35 3.92 -1.17
C ASP A 61 -2.53 3.99 -0.20
N TYR A 62 -2.53 5.02 0.66
CA TYR A 62 -3.62 5.23 1.59
C TYR A 62 -4.82 5.80 0.85
N ARG A 63 -5.91 5.06 0.84
CA ARG A 63 -7.12 5.45 0.10
C ARG A 63 -8.14 6.20 0.94
N GLY A 64 -7.93 6.25 2.24
CA GLY A 64 -8.81 6.98 3.13
C GLY A 64 -9.86 6.10 3.79
N ARG A 65 -10.83 6.78 4.37
CA ARG A 65 -11.92 6.12 5.09
C ARG A 65 -12.94 5.57 4.09
N ILE A 66 -13.41 4.38 4.39
CA ILE A 66 -14.47 3.75 3.60
C ILE A 66 -15.82 4.39 3.94
#